data_caad8245d31464d882e06379ce456f9f
#
_entry.id   caad8245d31464d882e06379ce456f9f
#
_cell.length_a   1.000
_cell.length_b   1.000
_cell.length_c   1.000
_cell.angle_alpha   90.00
_cell.angle_beta   90.00
_cell.angle_gamma   90.00
#
_symmetry.space_group_name_H-M   'P 1'
#
loop_
_entity.id
_entity.type
_entity.pdbx_description
1 polymer ?
#
loop_
_entity_poly.entity_id
_entity_poly.type
_entity_poly.pdbx_seq_one_letter_code
_entity_poly.pdbx_strand_id
1 'polypeptide(L)'
;WGGLLRTVFVHHGTFLINSAAHIWGTQPYMITNTSKDSAILSLFTFGEGYHNFHHAFQADYRNGYKWYHWDVTKWLISILSMLRLSSGLNRTPKVSIEIAKLDVKYAKEAKNVLRHNDQMDMTSFEKRVGFCRSSLRDYFRQLAGAKNEKKSSSFDKSKEIFARQLAELK
;
A
#
# COMPACT_ATOMS: atom_id res chain seq x y z
N TRP A 1 -18.82 22.61 -27.87
CA TRP A 1 -18.19 21.29 -28.00
C TRP A 1 -17.18 21.02 -26.88
N GLY A 2 -16.25 21.94 -26.60
CA GLY A 2 -15.20 21.71 -25.60
C GLY A 2 -15.71 21.46 -24.18
N GLY A 3 -16.74 22.18 -23.72
CA GLY A 3 -17.35 21.98 -22.41
C GLY A 3 -18.02 20.62 -22.27
N LEU A 4 -18.84 20.23 -23.27
CA LEU A 4 -19.56 18.96 -23.25
C LEU A 4 -18.59 17.77 -23.33
N LEU A 5 -17.64 17.81 -24.27
CA LEU A 5 -16.66 16.73 -24.44
C LEU A 5 -15.82 16.54 -23.18
N ARG A 6 -15.36 17.63 -22.53
CA ARG A 6 -14.65 17.57 -21.27
C ARG A 6 -15.48 16.91 -20.17
N THR A 7 -16.74 17.30 -20.03
CA THR A 7 -17.64 16.76 -18.99
C THR A 7 -17.83 15.25 -19.18
N VAL A 8 -18.09 14.80 -20.42
CA VAL A 8 -18.23 13.38 -20.74
C VAL A 8 -16.95 12.61 -20.41
N PHE A 9 -15.78 13.14 -20.80
CA PHE A 9 -14.49 12.49 -20.56
C PHE A 9 -14.18 12.36 -19.06
N VAL A 10 -14.42 13.42 -18.27
CA VAL A 10 -14.22 13.41 -16.81
C VAL A 10 -15.17 12.42 -16.14
N HIS A 11 -16.43 12.38 -16.54
CA HIS A 11 -17.39 11.42 -15.98
C HIS A 11 -16.98 9.97 -16.27
N HIS A 12 -16.57 9.66 -17.50
CA HIS A 12 -16.08 8.31 -17.82
C HIS A 12 -14.80 7.95 -17.04
N GLY A 13 -13.87 8.89 -16.84
CA GLY A 13 -12.72 8.70 -15.96
C GLY A 13 -13.14 8.36 -14.52
N THR A 14 -14.11 9.09 -13.98
CA THR A 14 -14.63 8.83 -12.62
C THR A 14 -15.32 7.46 -12.52
N PHE A 15 -16.10 7.07 -13.53
CA PHE A 15 -16.72 5.73 -13.55
C PHE A 15 -15.68 4.62 -13.64
N LEU A 16 -14.59 4.81 -14.39
CA LEU A 16 -13.47 3.85 -14.43
C LEU A 16 -12.82 3.66 -13.06
N ILE A 17 -12.67 4.73 -12.26
CA ILE A 17 -12.15 4.63 -10.90
C ILE A 17 -13.10 3.78 -10.04
N ASN A 18 -14.39 4.06 -10.08
CA ASN A 18 -15.38 3.40 -9.23
C ASN A 18 -15.80 1.99 -9.71
N SER A 19 -15.45 1.59 -10.92
CA SER A 19 -15.75 0.27 -11.48
C SER A 19 -14.50 -0.54 -11.80
N ALA A 20 -13.71 -0.12 -12.77
CA ALA A 20 -12.55 -0.87 -13.25
C ALA A 20 -11.46 -1.03 -12.18
N ALA A 21 -11.24 -0.01 -11.33
CA ALA A 21 -10.29 -0.10 -10.22
C ALA A 21 -10.77 -0.99 -9.04
N HIS A 22 -11.99 -1.51 -9.09
CA HIS A 22 -12.47 -2.55 -8.20
C HIS A 22 -12.44 -3.96 -8.83
N ILE A 23 -12.29 -4.03 -10.15
CA ILE A 23 -12.29 -5.31 -10.91
C ILE A 23 -10.86 -5.71 -11.28
N TRP A 24 -10.07 -4.78 -11.85
CA TRP A 24 -8.76 -5.05 -12.44
C TRP A 24 -7.61 -4.47 -11.62
N GLY A 25 -6.61 -5.31 -11.31
CA GLY A 25 -5.42 -4.92 -10.59
C GLY A 25 -5.13 -5.81 -9.39
N THR A 26 -4.31 -5.31 -8.48
CA THR A 26 -3.83 -6.03 -7.30
C THR A 26 -4.25 -5.33 -6.02
N GLN A 27 -4.30 -6.08 -4.92
CA GLN A 27 -4.57 -5.57 -3.57
C GLN A 27 -3.33 -5.77 -2.70
N PRO A 28 -2.37 -4.83 -2.72
CA PRO A 28 -1.13 -4.99 -1.97
C PRO A 28 -1.20 -4.49 -0.52
N TYR A 29 -2.16 -3.60 -0.16
CA TYR A 29 -2.19 -2.93 1.13
C TYR A 29 -3.41 -3.25 1.98
N MET A 30 -4.52 -3.61 1.34
CA MET A 30 -5.78 -3.90 2.02
C MET A 30 -6.61 -4.89 1.20
N ILE A 31 -7.23 -5.88 1.88
CA ILE A 31 -8.12 -6.87 1.28
C ILE A 31 -9.53 -6.83 1.87
N THR A 32 -9.81 -5.89 2.76
CA THR A 32 -11.13 -5.73 3.40
C THR A 32 -12.17 -5.08 2.47
N ASN A 33 -11.72 -4.48 1.39
CA ASN A 33 -12.57 -3.96 0.32
C ASN A 33 -12.12 -4.50 -1.05
N THR A 34 -12.82 -4.16 -2.10
CA THR A 34 -12.57 -4.64 -3.47
C THR A 34 -11.63 -3.74 -4.28
N SER A 35 -11.20 -2.58 -3.72
CA SER A 35 -10.30 -1.65 -4.42
C SER A 35 -8.97 -2.31 -4.80
N LYS A 36 -8.45 -1.98 -5.97
CA LYS A 36 -7.23 -2.55 -6.53
C LYS A 36 -6.31 -1.47 -7.09
N ASP A 37 -5.02 -1.76 -7.11
CA ASP A 37 -4.01 -0.94 -7.77
C ASP A 37 -3.76 -1.44 -9.18
N SER A 38 -3.88 -0.56 -10.16
CA SER A 38 -3.57 -0.81 -11.55
C SER A 38 -2.79 0.36 -12.15
N ALA A 39 -1.54 0.11 -12.56
CA ALA A 39 -0.72 1.11 -13.23
C ALA A 39 -1.32 1.53 -14.58
N ILE A 40 -1.99 0.63 -15.29
CA ILE A 40 -2.65 0.92 -16.57
C ILE A 40 -3.81 1.89 -16.33
N LEU A 41 -4.68 1.61 -15.37
CA LEU A 41 -5.78 2.52 -15.04
C LEU A 41 -5.28 3.88 -14.55
N SER A 42 -4.15 3.94 -13.84
CA SER A 42 -3.60 5.19 -13.35
C SER A 42 -3.21 6.16 -14.48
N LEU A 43 -2.83 5.65 -15.67
CA LEU A 43 -2.57 6.48 -16.85
C LEU A 43 -3.83 7.24 -17.31
N PHE A 44 -4.97 6.57 -17.33
CA PHE A 44 -6.24 7.13 -17.79
C PHE A 44 -6.97 7.95 -16.70
N THR A 45 -6.63 7.74 -15.44
CA THR A 45 -7.28 8.35 -14.28
C THR A 45 -6.36 9.29 -13.51
N PHE A 46 -5.26 9.76 -14.12
CA PHE A 46 -4.31 10.73 -13.55
C PHE A 46 -3.72 10.32 -12.18
N GLY A 47 -3.61 9.01 -11.93
CA GLY A 47 -3.07 8.46 -10.69
C GLY A 47 -4.09 7.75 -9.81
N GLU A 48 -5.39 7.99 -9.98
CA GLU A 48 -6.46 7.38 -9.18
C GLU A 48 -6.56 5.85 -9.37
N GLY A 49 -5.91 5.29 -10.38
CA GLY A 49 -5.79 3.85 -10.57
C GLY A 49 -5.00 3.11 -9.47
N TYR A 50 -4.27 3.83 -8.58
CA TYR A 50 -3.70 3.26 -7.36
C TYR A 50 -4.73 3.27 -6.22
N HIS A 51 -5.86 2.68 -6.46
CA HIS A 51 -7.06 2.82 -5.65
C HIS A 51 -7.00 2.03 -4.33
N ASN A 52 -6.28 0.92 -4.29
CA ASN A 52 -6.06 0.16 -3.07
C ASN A 52 -5.13 0.90 -2.10
N PHE A 53 -4.10 1.59 -2.61
CA PHE A 53 -3.27 2.47 -1.79
C PHE A 53 -4.08 3.63 -1.21
N HIS A 54 -4.88 4.29 -2.05
CA HIS A 54 -5.74 5.40 -1.63
C HIS A 54 -6.70 4.96 -0.51
N HIS A 55 -7.38 3.83 -0.65
CA HIS A 55 -8.28 3.32 0.39
C HIS A 55 -7.57 2.88 1.67
N ALA A 56 -6.36 2.34 1.57
CA ALA A 56 -5.58 1.93 2.73
C ALA A 56 -5.00 3.14 3.51
N PHE A 57 -4.70 4.24 2.81
CA PHE A 57 -4.01 5.42 3.36
C PHE A 57 -4.68 6.71 2.91
N GLN A 58 -5.94 6.89 3.24
CA GLN A 58 -6.79 7.99 2.78
C GLN A 58 -6.25 9.40 3.10
N ALA A 59 -5.46 9.53 4.17
CA ALA A 59 -4.86 10.79 4.56
C ALA A 59 -3.55 11.12 3.79
N ASP A 60 -3.02 10.20 2.99
CA ASP A 60 -1.83 10.46 2.16
C ASP A 60 -2.22 11.28 0.93
N TYR A 61 -1.49 12.36 0.63
CA TYR A 61 -1.79 13.18 -0.55
C TYR A 61 -1.47 12.49 -1.88
N ARG A 62 -0.79 11.36 -1.84
CA ARG A 62 -0.37 10.57 -3.01
C ARG A 62 -1.30 9.39 -3.21
N ASN A 63 -1.70 9.14 -4.44
CA ASN A 63 -2.30 7.87 -4.80
C ASN A 63 -1.21 6.83 -5.13
N GLY A 64 -0.19 7.22 -5.86
CA GLY A 64 0.99 6.41 -6.15
C GLY A 64 2.19 6.77 -5.27
N TYR A 65 2.47 6.02 -4.20
CA TYR A 65 3.48 6.39 -3.20
C TYR A 65 4.94 6.34 -3.70
N LYS A 66 5.26 5.52 -4.72
CA LYS A 66 6.60 5.46 -5.30
C LYS A 66 6.84 6.67 -6.20
N TRP A 67 8.08 7.12 -6.29
CA TRP A 67 8.42 8.30 -7.09
C TRP A 67 8.06 8.14 -8.58
N TYR A 68 8.21 6.94 -9.13
CA TYR A 68 7.95 6.60 -10.53
C TYR A 68 6.49 6.19 -10.82
N HIS A 69 5.63 6.11 -9.81
CA HIS A 69 4.21 5.87 -10.04
C HIS A 69 3.59 7.05 -10.77
N TRP A 70 2.90 6.75 -11.86
CA TRP A 70 2.16 7.74 -12.62
C TRP A 70 1.02 8.30 -11.79
N ASP A 71 1.23 9.48 -11.26
CA ASP A 71 0.30 10.18 -10.38
C ASP A 71 0.50 11.69 -10.60
N VAL A 72 -0.26 12.23 -11.56
CA VAL A 72 -0.15 13.63 -11.99
C VAL A 72 -0.58 14.56 -10.85
N THR A 73 -1.58 14.19 -10.08
CA THR A 73 -2.06 14.93 -8.92
C THR A 73 -0.96 15.09 -7.87
N LYS A 74 -0.23 14.03 -7.55
CA LYS A 74 0.93 14.06 -6.66
C LYS A 74 2.00 15.04 -7.16
N TRP A 75 2.32 14.99 -8.44
CA TRP A 75 3.34 15.87 -9.01
C TRP A 75 2.91 17.32 -8.96
N LEU A 76 1.65 17.62 -9.33
CA LEU A 76 1.09 18.98 -9.25
C LEU A 76 1.14 19.51 -7.81
N ILE A 77 0.64 18.75 -6.83
CA ILE A 77 0.67 19.13 -5.41
C ILE A 77 2.12 19.35 -4.94
N SER A 78 3.06 18.50 -5.37
CA SER A 78 4.47 18.66 -5.02
C SER A 78 5.07 19.96 -5.58
N ILE A 79 4.75 20.31 -6.83
CA ILE A 79 5.17 21.58 -7.45
C ILE A 79 4.57 22.77 -6.70
N LEU A 80 3.26 22.75 -6.40
CA LEU A 80 2.61 23.79 -5.63
C LEU A 80 3.24 23.97 -4.25
N SER A 81 3.65 22.88 -3.61
CA SER A 81 4.36 22.91 -2.33
C SER A 81 5.76 23.54 -2.45
N MET A 82 6.48 23.28 -3.54
CA MET A 82 7.76 23.94 -3.81
C MET A 82 7.59 25.46 -4.01
N LEU A 83 6.48 25.87 -4.62
CA LEU A 83 6.12 27.27 -4.80
C LEU A 83 5.49 27.91 -3.54
N ARG A 84 5.42 27.19 -2.42
CA ARG A 84 4.79 27.60 -1.16
C ARG A 84 3.28 27.91 -1.27
N LEU A 85 2.62 27.43 -2.31
CA LEU A 85 1.17 27.55 -2.51
C LEU A 85 0.39 26.43 -1.83
N SER A 86 1.05 25.36 -1.36
CA SER A 86 0.48 24.26 -0.62
C SER A 86 1.40 23.88 0.55
N SER A 87 0.81 23.55 1.71
CA SER A 87 1.54 23.17 2.92
C SER A 87 0.84 21.99 3.63
N GLY A 88 1.49 21.40 4.63
CA GLY A 88 0.89 20.34 5.43
C GLY A 88 0.68 19.02 4.67
N LEU A 89 1.53 18.68 3.69
CA LEU A 89 1.41 17.46 2.91
C LEU A 89 1.57 16.23 3.79
N ASN A 90 0.48 15.53 4.02
CA ASN A 90 0.50 14.30 4.81
C ASN A 90 1.06 13.14 3.99
N ARG A 91 2.05 12.44 4.55
CA ARG A 91 2.70 11.28 3.93
C ARG A 91 2.71 10.11 4.89
N THR A 92 2.11 9.03 4.47
CA THR A 92 2.17 7.78 5.24
C THR A 92 3.62 7.33 5.39
N PRO A 93 4.08 7.03 6.60
CA PRO A 93 5.41 6.49 6.84
C PRO A 93 5.64 5.21 6.04
N LYS A 94 6.85 5.04 5.48
CA LYS A 94 7.20 3.82 4.72
C LYS A 94 6.96 2.54 5.53
N VAL A 95 7.19 2.62 6.83
CA VAL A 95 6.95 1.55 7.80
C VAL A 95 5.50 1.07 7.76
N SER A 96 4.54 1.99 7.85
CA SER A 96 3.11 1.66 7.82
C SER A 96 2.70 1.01 6.50
N ILE A 97 3.30 1.46 5.39
CA ILE A 97 3.07 0.88 4.06
C ILE A 97 3.59 -0.57 4.02
N GLU A 98 4.79 -0.83 4.55
CA GLU A 98 5.37 -2.18 4.55
C GLU A 98 4.60 -3.11 5.51
N ILE A 99 4.17 -2.63 6.67
CA ILE A 99 3.30 -3.41 7.58
C ILE A 99 2.01 -3.81 6.87
N ALA A 100 1.33 -2.88 6.19
CA ALA A 100 0.11 -3.18 5.46
C ALA A 100 0.31 -4.24 4.37
N LYS A 101 1.42 -4.19 3.62
CA LYS A 101 1.76 -5.23 2.63
C LYS A 101 1.96 -6.60 3.26
N LEU A 102 2.63 -6.64 4.40
CA LEU A 102 2.85 -7.86 5.14
C LEU A 102 1.54 -8.45 5.65
N ASP A 103 0.68 -7.61 6.20
CA ASP A 103 -0.65 -8.02 6.68
C ASP A 103 -1.48 -8.67 5.56
N VAL A 104 -1.46 -8.08 4.37
CA VAL A 104 -2.14 -8.66 3.19
C VAL A 104 -1.50 -9.99 2.77
N LYS A 105 -0.17 -10.07 2.76
CA LYS A 105 0.54 -11.30 2.42
C LYS A 105 0.18 -12.43 3.39
N TYR A 106 0.20 -12.16 4.70
CA TYR A 106 -0.20 -13.13 5.72
C TYR A 106 -1.65 -13.58 5.58
N ALA A 107 -2.56 -12.63 5.36
CA ALA A 107 -3.98 -12.96 5.22
C ALA A 107 -4.24 -13.84 4.00
N LYS A 108 -3.50 -13.64 2.90
CA LYS A 108 -3.57 -14.49 1.70
C LYS A 108 -3.00 -15.89 1.96
N GLU A 109 -1.85 -15.98 2.63
CA GLU A 109 -1.25 -17.26 2.99
C GLU A 109 -2.13 -18.05 3.97
N ALA A 110 -2.67 -17.40 5.02
CA ALA A 110 -3.63 -18.01 5.94
C ALA A 110 -4.83 -18.60 5.20
N LYS A 111 -5.39 -17.84 4.25
CA LYS A 111 -6.51 -18.32 3.43
C LYS A 111 -6.14 -19.51 2.56
N ASN A 112 -4.92 -19.55 2.02
CA ASN A 112 -4.43 -20.67 1.22
C ASN A 112 -4.25 -21.92 2.09
N VAL A 113 -3.67 -21.79 3.27
CA VAL A 113 -3.47 -22.88 4.22
C VAL A 113 -4.81 -23.47 4.64
N LEU A 114 -5.79 -22.64 5.02
CA LEU A 114 -7.15 -23.09 5.35
C LEU A 114 -7.85 -23.83 4.21
N ARG A 115 -7.51 -23.49 2.97
CA ARG A 115 -8.10 -24.15 1.80
C ARG A 115 -7.52 -25.53 1.54
N HIS A 116 -6.27 -25.80 1.97
CA HIS A 116 -5.55 -27.03 1.66
C HIS A 116 -5.39 -27.96 2.88
N ASN A 117 -5.66 -27.51 4.10
CA ASN A 117 -5.41 -28.31 5.29
C ASN A 117 -6.44 -28.02 6.39
N ASP A 118 -7.46 -28.86 6.50
CA ASP A 118 -8.56 -28.74 7.50
C ASP A 118 -8.09 -28.91 8.96
N GLN A 119 -6.83 -29.32 9.19
CA GLN A 119 -6.31 -29.66 10.53
C GLN A 119 -5.30 -28.65 11.09
N MET A 120 -5.08 -27.50 10.46
CA MET A 120 -4.14 -26.53 11.01
C MET A 120 -4.76 -25.79 12.19
N ASP A 121 -4.07 -25.79 13.33
CA ASP A 121 -4.44 -24.98 14.49
C ASP A 121 -4.30 -23.50 14.19
N MET A 122 -5.43 -22.87 13.84
CA MET A 122 -5.53 -21.43 13.55
C MET A 122 -5.04 -20.56 14.71
N THR A 123 -5.17 -21.05 15.95
CA THR A 123 -4.77 -20.30 17.14
C THR A 123 -3.25 -20.14 17.20
N SER A 124 -2.51 -21.18 16.83
CA SER A 124 -1.04 -21.13 16.77
C SER A 124 -0.56 -20.25 15.62
N PHE A 125 -1.24 -20.30 14.46
CA PHE A 125 -0.96 -19.45 13.31
C PHE A 125 -1.19 -17.95 13.65
N GLU A 126 -2.32 -17.61 14.24
CA GLU A 126 -2.64 -16.23 14.67
C GLU A 126 -1.64 -15.71 15.70
N LYS A 127 -1.24 -16.52 16.69
CA LYS A 127 -0.21 -16.16 17.66
C LYS A 127 1.13 -15.85 17.00
N ARG A 128 1.56 -16.65 16.02
CA ARG A 128 2.82 -16.42 15.26
C ARG A 128 2.75 -15.15 14.42
N VAL A 129 1.62 -14.90 13.75
CA VAL A 129 1.39 -13.65 13.01
C VAL A 129 1.38 -12.44 13.94
N GLY A 130 0.73 -12.54 15.09
CA GLY A 130 0.70 -11.50 16.12
C GLY A 130 2.11 -11.17 16.63
N PHE A 131 2.91 -12.18 16.92
CA PHE A 131 4.31 -12.02 17.33
C PHE A 131 5.15 -11.34 16.25
N CYS A 132 5.04 -11.75 14.99
CA CYS A 132 5.77 -11.12 13.89
C CYS A 132 5.37 -9.64 13.70
N ARG A 133 4.08 -9.32 13.85
CA ARG A 133 3.59 -7.93 13.81
C ARG A 133 4.15 -7.06 14.93
N SER A 134 4.19 -7.57 16.16
CA SER A 134 4.73 -6.83 17.30
C SER A 134 6.23 -6.60 17.13
N SER A 135 6.99 -7.63 16.79
CA SER A 135 8.43 -7.54 16.55
C SER A 135 8.79 -6.54 15.45
N LEU A 136 8.02 -6.50 14.36
CA LEU A 136 8.19 -5.48 13.31
C LEU A 136 7.91 -4.07 13.83
N ARG A 137 6.82 -3.86 14.56
CA ARG A 137 6.50 -2.54 15.13
C ARG A 137 7.60 -2.06 16.07
N ASP A 138 8.10 -2.93 16.92
CA ASP A 138 9.15 -2.59 17.89
C ASP A 138 10.47 -2.29 17.20
N TYR A 139 10.82 -3.09 16.20
CA TYR A 139 11.99 -2.82 15.36
C TYR A 139 11.91 -1.44 14.67
N PHE A 140 10.77 -1.12 14.09
CA PHE A 140 10.59 0.19 13.47
C PHE A 140 10.53 1.35 14.46
N ARG A 141 10.03 1.13 15.68
CA ARG A 141 10.13 2.12 16.77
C ARG A 141 11.59 2.38 17.15
N GLN A 142 12.40 1.34 17.25
CA GLN A 142 13.83 1.46 17.52
C GLN A 142 14.55 2.22 16.39
N LEU A 143 14.23 1.92 15.11
CA LEU A 143 14.78 2.67 13.97
C LEU A 143 14.34 4.13 13.95
N ALA A 144 13.13 4.43 14.37
CA ALA A 144 12.64 5.80 14.47
C ALA A 144 13.29 6.57 15.61
N GLY A 145 13.63 5.88 16.71
CA GLY A 145 14.38 6.43 17.85
C GLY A 145 15.89 6.60 17.55
N ALA A 146 16.47 5.69 16.77
CA ALA A 146 17.89 5.72 16.37
C ALA A 146 18.11 6.66 15.16
N LYS A 147 17.92 7.96 15.34
CA LYS A 147 17.88 8.96 14.26
C LYS A 147 19.24 9.26 13.62
N ASN A 148 20.34 8.55 13.91
CA ASN A 148 21.67 9.02 13.47
C ASN A 148 22.74 8.01 13.03
N GLU A 149 22.51 6.68 12.93
CA GLU A 149 23.59 5.82 12.41
C GLU A 149 23.12 4.66 11.53
N LYS A 150 23.66 4.62 10.29
CA LYS A 150 23.68 3.51 9.30
C LYS A 150 22.34 2.77 9.01
N LYS A 151 21.47 3.43 8.31
CA LYS A 151 20.08 3.01 7.97
C LYS A 151 19.92 1.87 6.95
N SER A 152 20.94 1.42 6.23
CA SER A 152 20.76 0.51 5.09
C SER A 152 20.92 -0.97 5.46
N SER A 153 22.00 -1.33 6.15
CA SER A 153 22.38 -2.72 6.43
C SER A 153 21.46 -3.45 7.41
N SER A 154 20.85 -2.73 8.35
CA SER A 154 19.96 -3.30 9.36
C SER A 154 18.54 -3.61 8.83
N PHE A 155 18.06 -2.83 7.86
CA PHE A 155 16.77 -3.04 7.22
C PHE A 155 16.75 -4.31 6.37
N ASP A 156 17.82 -4.55 5.62
CA ASP A 156 17.93 -5.75 4.76
C ASP A 156 18.07 -7.03 5.60
N LYS A 157 18.86 -6.97 6.71
CA LYS A 157 18.94 -8.09 7.67
C LYS A 157 17.59 -8.47 8.28
N SER A 158 16.78 -7.49 8.63
CA SER A 158 15.46 -7.77 9.24
C SER A 158 14.44 -8.28 8.23
N LYS A 159 14.53 -7.84 6.97
CA LYS A 159 13.78 -8.45 5.86
C LYS A 159 14.15 -9.91 5.65
N GLU A 160 15.41 -10.23 5.77
CA GLU A 160 15.93 -11.60 5.58
C GLU A 160 15.51 -12.53 6.72
N ILE A 161 15.62 -12.09 7.98
CA ILE A 161 15.12 -12.82 9.15
C ILE A 161 13.62 -13.08 9.02
N PHE A 162 12.88 -12.07 8.62
CA PHE A 162 11.46 -12.16 8.42
C PHE A 162 11.07 -13.10 7.26
N ALA A 163 11.82 -13.07 6.16
CA ALA A 163 11.62 -13.98 5.02
C ALA A 163 11.91 -15.45 5.41
N ARG A 164 12.92 -15.70 6.26
CA ARG A 164 13.22 -17.03 6.81
C ARG A 164 12.08 -17.54 7.70
N GLN A 165 11.61 -16.71 8.63
CA GLN A 165 10.48 -17.09 9.50
C GLN A 165 9.19 -17.37 8.72
N LEU A 166 8.99 -16.66 7.58
CA LEU A 166 7.89 -16.94 6.65
C LEU A 166 8.06 -18.28 5.90
N ALA A 167 9.30 -18.65 5.56
CA ALA A 167 9.58 -19.91 4.89
C ALA A 167 9.39 -21.12 5.83
N GLU A 168 9.64 -20.96 7.13
CA GLU A 168 9.42 -21.98 8.17
C GLU A 168 7.93 -22.17 8.52
N LEU A 169 7.04 -21.31 7.98
CA LEU A 169 5.58 -21.41 8.12
C LEU A 169 4.93 -22.29 7.02
N LYS A 170 5.70 -22.69 6.01
CA LYS A 170 5.26 -23.61 4.94
C LYS A 170 5.54 -25.05 5.31
#